data_b5552df9187855d8d3cd5da323328dfe
#
_entry.id   b5552df9187855d8d3cd5da323328dfe
#
_cell.length_a   1.000
_cell.length_b   1.000
_cell.length_c   1.000
_cell.angle_alpha   90.00
_cell.angle_beta   90.00
_cell.angle_gamma   90.00
#
_symmetry.space_group_name_H-M   'P 1'
#
loop_
_entity.id
_entity.type
_entity.pdbx_description
1 polymer ?
#
loop_
_entity_poly.entity_id
_entity_poly.type
_entity_poly.pdbx_seq_one_letter_code
_entity_poly.pdbx_strand_id
1 'polypeptide(L)'
;MGTVMTFDPVSEHERTRAALAAAIPRLTRLLREVPDLDAASGVPKWTVGDVGAHLASVYLAYGSVVPADAAPGAGIDWGSVLPSGDLPFVERITAMNDTSIGLLDGEGRARLGDLLAERGETFLRITEGLAPDTPVTAPWYGPEPTLTVAVVTGLMLSESLVHGLDIARGAGLPWSIGADDASLVIGQSMPTMMSLALDTAKARGVRIAFDLVVRGGPRLAVVVADGTMTVTRDAPPRAYDCRLTVEPTAFLLVSFRRTPIWKAIALGRMRAGGRKPWLAARLGDLVATP
;
A
#
# COMPACT_ATOMS: atom_id res chain seq x y z
N MET A 1 -0.76 -23.19 24.83
CA MET A 1 -1.81 -23.23 23.79
C MET A 1 -2.16 -21.79 23.48
N GLY A 2 -1.57 -21.20 22.43
CA GLY A 2 -1.91 -19.84 21.99
C GLY A 2 -3.26 -19.89 21.31
N THR A 3 -4.20 -19.04 21.75
CA THR A 3 -5.47 -18.84 21.07
C THR A 3 -5.17 -18.39 19.65
N VAL A 4 -5.52 -19.19 18.65
CA VAL A 4 -5.51 -18.77 17.26
C VAL A 4 -6.59 -17.69 17.17
N MET A 5 -6.18 -16.44 17.11
CA MET A 5 -7.13 -15.35 16.83
C MET A 5 -7.73 -15.63 15.46
N THR A 6 -9.01 -15.94 15.43
CA THR A 6 -9.75 -16.11 14.19
C THR A 6 -9.81 -14.75 13.50
N PHE A 7 -9.42 -14.69 12.24
CA PHE A 7 -9.52 -13.48 11.43
C PHE A 7 -11.00 -13.08 11.31
N ASP A 8 -11.32 -11.86 11.73
CA ASP A 8 -12.61 -11.23 11.55
C ASP A 8 -12.45 -10.02 10.61
N PRO A 9 -12.93 -10.09 9.37
CA PRO A 9 -12.80 -9.02 8.39
C PRO A 9 -13.40 -7.69 8.83
N VAL A 10 -14.53 -7.73 9.55
CA VAL A 10 -15.22 -6.50 10.00
C VAL A 10 -14.40 -5.80 11.06
N SER A 11 -14.00 -6.51 12.11
CA SER A 11 -13.18 -5.95 13.20
C SER A 11 -11.83 -5.44 12.68
N GLU A 12 -11.20 -6.13 11.73
CA GLU A 12 -9.95 -5.66 11.17
C GLU A 12 -10.13 -4.41 10.31
N HIS A 13 -11.19 -4.34 9.52
CA HIS A 13 -11.51 -3.15 8.76
C HIS A 13 -11.76 -1.94 9.66
N GLU A 14 -12.51 -2.10 10.75
CA GLU A 14 -12.74 -1.05 11.76
C GLU A 14 -11.40 -0.56 12.36
N ARG A 15 -10.50 -1.47 12.72
CA ARG A 15 -9.16 -1.12 13.22
C ARG A 15 -8.34 -0.38 12.17
N THR A 16 -8.41 -0.80 10.90
CA THR A 16 -7.71 -0.14 9.80
C THR A 16 -8.24 1.28 9.58
N ARG A 17 -9.56 1.47 9.64
CA ARG A 17 -10.18 2.79 9.58
C ARG A 17 -9.73 3.68 10.75
N ALA A 18 -9.72 3.15 11.96
CA ALA A 18 -9.26 3.89 13.14
C ALA A 18 -7.77 4.30 13.01
N ALA A 19 -6.91 3.40 12.53
CA ALA A 19 -5.51 3.68 12.27
C ALA A 19 -5.34 4.78 11.19
N LEU A 20 -6.14 4.73 10.11
CA LEU A 20 -6.16 5.75 9.07
C LEU A 20 -6.63 7.10 9.61
N ALA A 21 -7.70 7.12 10.39
CA ALA A 21 -8.21 8.34 11.04
C ALA A 21 -7.18 8.98 11.99
N ALA A 22 -6.31 8.18 12.60
CA ALA A 22 -5.19 8.68 13.41
C ALA A 22 -3.98 9.13 12.55
N ALA A 23 -3.75 8.49 11.39
CA ALA A 23 -2.62 8.81 10.51
C ALA A 23 -2.82 10.13 9.75
N ILE A 24 -4.04 10.43 9.28
CA ILE A 24 -4.36 11.65 8.50
C ILE A 24 -3.94 12.93 9.23
N PRO A 25 -4.35 13.22 10.48
CA PRO A 25 -3.95 14.46 11.15
C PRO A 25 -2.45 14.53 11.46
N ARG A 26 -1.78 13.39 11.66
CA ARG A 26 -0.32 13.34 11.81
C ARG A 26 0.38 13.75 10.52
N LEU A 27 -0.07 13.20 9.39
CA LEU A 27 0.47 13.49 8.06
C LEU A 27 0.20 14.95 7.65
N THR A 28 -1.00 15.44 7.90
CA THR A 28 -1.38 16.85 7.67
C THR A 28 -0.50 17.81 8.46
N ARG A 29 -0.25 17.52 9.74
CA ARG A 29 0.66 18.32 10.57
C ARG A 29 2.08 18.29 10.03
N LEU A 30 2.58 17.08 9.66
CA LEU A 30 3.91 16.93 9.06
C LEU A 30 4.08 17.84 7.84
N LEU A 31 3.11 17.84 6.90
CA LEU A 31 3.16 18.67 5.69
C LEU A 31 3.15 20.18 6.01
N ARG A 32 2.41 20.61 7.04
CA ARG A 32 2.39 22.02 7.46
C ARG A 32 3.70 22.45 8.13
N GLU A 33 4.45 21.52 8.71
CA GLU A 33 5.74 21.78 9.38
C GLU A 33 6.93 21.67 8.41
N VAL A 34 6.72 21.23 7.17
CA VAL A 34 7.79 21.14 6.17
C VAL A 34 8.31 22.54 5.82
N PRO A 35 9.62 22.81 6.02
CA PRO A 35 10.19 24.12 5.75
C PRO A 35 10.43 24.39 4.26
N ASP A 36 10.62 23.34 3.46
CA ASP A 36 10.96 23.42 2.03
C ASP A 36 10.31 22.26 1.28
N LEU A 37 9.34 22.57 0.44
CA LEU A 37 8.63 21.59 -0.40
C LEU A 37 9.47 21.13 -1.60
N ASP A 38 10.51 21.88 -1.97
CA ASP A 38 11.39 21.53 -3.10
C ASP A 38 12.56 20.62 -2.67
N ALA A 39 12.71 20.40 -1.36
CA ALA A 39 13.71 19.46 -0.84
C ALA A 39 13.48 18.03 -1.40
N ALA A 40 14.57 17.29 -1.65
CA ALA A 40 14.50 15.91 -2.07
C ALA A 40 13.81 15.05 -1.01
N SER A 41 12.86 14.21 -1.42
CA SER A 41 12.13 13.31 -0.53
C SER A 41 12.81 11.95 -0.34
N GLY A 42 12.16 11.04 0.39
CA GLY A 42 12.55 9.63 0.45
C GLY A 42 12.23 8.82 -0.82
N VAL A 43 11.54 9.41 -1.80
CA VAL A 43 11.23 8.83 -3.10
C VAL A 43 12.22 9.36 -4.14
N PRO A 44 12.97 8.51 -4.86
CA PRO A 44 13.86 8.98 -5.91
C PRO A 44 13.14 9.85 -6.94
N LYS A 45 13.76 10.96 -7.33
CA LYS A 45 13.27 11.95 -8.31
C LYS A 45 12.09 12.82 -7.85
N TRP A 46 11.50 12.58 -6.70
CA TRP A 46 10.38 13.38 -6.19
C TRP A 46 10.86 14.32 -5.08
N THR A 47 10.36 15.53 -5.11
CA THR A 47 10.46 16.49 -4.00
C THR A 47 9.48 16.13 -2.88
N VAL A 48 9.63 16.73 -1.72
CA VAL A 48 8.66 16.63 -0.63
C VAL A 48 7.26 17.11 -1.08
N GLY A 49 7.22 18.19 -1.86
CA GLY A 49 6.00 18.70 -2.47
C GLY A 49 5.35 17.74 -3.47
N ASP A 50 6.16 17.01 -4.24
CA ASP A 50 5.64 15.97 -5.16
C ASP A 50 4.99 14.82 -4.40
N VAL A 51 5.60 14.35 -3.30
CA VAL A 51 5.00 13.32 -2.44
C VAL A 51 3.68 13.81 -1.83
N GLY A 52 3.63 15.08 -1.40
CA GLY A 52 2.39 15.70 -0.91
C GLY A 52 1.31 15.78 -1.99
N ALA A 53 1.66 16.19 -3.21
CA ALA A 53 0.76 16.27 -4.35
C ALA A 53 0.24 14.88 -4.77
N HIS A 54 1.13 13.88 -4.78
CA HIS A 54 0.75 12.49 -5.00
C HIS A 54 -0.29 12.02 -3.97
N LEU A 55 -0.03 12.20 -2.68
CA LEU A 55 -0.97 11.83 -1.62
C LEU A 55 -2.34 12.50 -1.78
N ALA A 56 -2.35 13.80 -2.06
CA ALA A 56 -3.58 14.52 -2.31
C ALA A 56 -4.35 13.94 -3.51
N SER A 57 -3.65 13.60 -4.59
CA SER A 57 -4.23 12.98 -5.79
C SER A 57 -4.75 11.57 -5.52
N VAL A 58 -4.03 10.76 -4.76
CA VAL A 58 -4.43 9.40 -4.38
C VAL A 58 -5.72 9.42 -3.55
N TYR A 59 -5.82 10.29 -2.55
CA TYR A 59 -7.06 10.42 -1.76
C TYR A 59 -8.26 10.87 -2.61
N LEU A 60 -8.04 11.79 -3.56
CA LEU A 60 -9.07 12.20 -4.49
C LEU A 60 -9.49 11.05 -5.41
N ALA A 61 -8.51 10.34 -5.98
CA ALA A 61 -8.74 9.23 -6.89
C ALA A 61 -9.56 8.12 -6.24
N TYR A 62 -9.11 7.61 -5.10
CA TYR A 62 -9.84 6.53 -4.40
C TYR A 62 -11.18 7.01 -3.83
N GLY A 63 -11.29 8.27 -3.41
CA GLY A 63 -12.55 8.86 -3.01
C GLY A 63 -13.58 8.90 -4.14
N SER A 64 -13.14 9.07 -5.39
CA SER A 64 -14.03 9.18 -6.56
C SER A 64 -14.57 7.82 -7.06
N VAL A 65 -13.96 6.70 -6.65
CA VAL A 65 -14.36 5.35 -7.10
C VAL A 65 -15.08 4.51 -6.04
N VAL A 66 -15.26 5.05 -4.83
CA VAL A 66 -16.17 4.47 -3.85
C VAL A 66 -17.60 4.57 -4.39
N PRO A 67 -18.53 3.62 -4.09
CA PRO A 67 -19.88 3.59 -4.63
C PRO A 67 -20.58 4.95 -4.68
N ALA A 68 -21.24 5.25 -5.81
CA ALA A 68 -21.71 6.58 -6.19
C ALA A 68 -22.77 7.20 -5.26
N ASP A 69 -23.50 6.40 -4.54
CA ASP A 69 -24.44 6.83 -3.49
C ASP A 69 -23.73 7.37 -2.24
N ALA A 70 -22.44 7.03 -2.08
CA ALA A 70 -21.61 7.51 -0.98
C ALA A 70 -20.64 8.64 -1.42
N ALA A 71 -20.29 8.75 -2.71
CA ALA A 71 -19.34 9.73 -3.20
C ALA A 71 -20.05 10.89 -3.91
N PRO A 72 -19.88 12.16 -3.49
CA PRO A 72 -20.18 13.29 -4.34
C PRO A 72 -19.24 13.18 -5.55
N GLY A 73 -19.79 13.00 -6.76
CA GLY A 73 -19.02 12.75 -7.98
C GLY A 73 -17.91 13.78 -8.16
N ALA A 74 -16.71 13.43 -7.86
CA ALA A 74 -15.54 14.15 -8.34
C ALA A 74 -15.45 13.81 -9.81
N GLY A 75 -15.81 14.77 -10.68
CA GLY A 75 -15.72 14.63 -12.14
C GLY A 75 -14.26 14.56 -12.58
N ILE A 76 -13.56 13.48 -12.22
CA ILE A 76 -12.22 13.24 -12.72
C ILE A 76 -12.34 12.68 -14.13
N ASP A 77 -11.76 13.38 -15.09
CA ASP A 77 -11.56 12.85 -16.43
C ASP A 77 -10.41 11.83 -16.40
N TRP A 78 -10.75 10.56 -16.14
CA TRP A 78 -9.78 9.47 -16.14
C TRP A 78 -9.07 9.30 -17.48
N GLY A 79 -9.69 9.73 -18.59
CA GLY A 79 -9.07 9.69 -19.91
C GLY A 79 -7.84 10.58 -20.03
N SER A 80 -7.77 11.66 -19.26
CA SER A 80 -6.61 12.56 -19.24
C SER A 80 -5.50 12.11 -18.26
N VAL A 81 -5.82 11.24 -17.32
CA VAL A 81 -4.88 10.81 -16.26
C VAL A 81 -4.28 9.43 -16.56
N LEU A 82 -5.08 8.54 -17.15
CA LEU A 82 -4.62 7.19 -17.46
C LEU A 82 -3.71 7.19 -18.70
N PRO A 83 -2.56 6.52 -18.63
CA PRO A 83 -1.68 6.41 -19.79
C PRO A 83 -2.34 5.61 -20.91
N SER A 84 -2.03 5.97 -22.14
CA SER A 84 -2.49 5.26 -23.35
C SER A 84 -1.77 3.91 -23.49
N GLY A 85 -2.45 2.92 -24.05
CA GLY A 85 -1.87 1.62 -24.39
C GLY A 85 -1.93 0.58 -23.26
N ASP A 86 -1.50 -0.63 -23.60
CA ASP A 86 -1.48 -1.77 -22.68
C ASP A 86 -0.12 -1.86 -21.98
N LEU A 87 0.05 -1.06 -20.92
CA LEU A 87 1.25 -1.06 -20.10
C LEU A 87 1.15 -2.14 -19.01
N PRO A 88 2.28 -2.77 -18.63
CA PRO A 88 2.36 -3.57 -17.42
C PRO A 88 1.85 -2.78 -16.21
N PHE A 89 1.24 -3.49 -15.26
CA PHE A 89 0.59 -2.87 -14.09
C PHE A 89 1.43 -1.79 -13.41
N VAL A 90 2.69 -2.10 -13.08
CA VAL A 90 3.57 -1.15 -12.35
C VAL A 90 3.93 0.05 -13.21
N GLU A 91 4.19 -0.13 -14.50
CA GLU A 91 4.51 0.97 -15.42
C GLU A 91 3.31 1.90 -15.58
N ARG A 92 2.09 1.36 -15.64
CA ARG A 92 0.84 2.12 -15.69
C ARG A 92 0.66 2.97 -14.45
N ILE A 93 0.85 2.38 -13.26
CA ILE A 93 0.72 3.12 -11.99
C ILE A 93 1.80 4.22 -11.90
N THR A 94 3.04 3.94 -12.27
CA THR A 94 4.11 4.94 -12.28
C THR A 94 3.77 6.12 -13.20
N ALA A 95 3.34 5.85 -14.43
CA ALA A 95 2.97 6.90 -15.38
C ALA A 95 1.78 7.73 -14.91
N MET A 96 0.77 7.08 -14.29
CA MET A 96 -0.37 7.77 -13.71
C MET A 96 0.06 8.68 -12.53
N ASN A 97 0.96 8.19 -11.68
CA ASN A 97 1.47 8.98 -10.56
C ASN A 97 2.22 10.22 -11.05
N ASP A 98 3.12 10.06 -12.03
CA ASP A 98 3.86 11.18 -12.62
C ASP A 98 2.93 12.23 -13.23
N THR A 99 1.87 11.78 -13.92
CA THR A 99 0.85 12.69 -14.47
C THR A 99 0.09 13.40 -13.35
N SER A 100 -0.36 12.67 -12.33
CA SER A 100 -1.21 13.22 -11.26
C SER A 100 -0.50 14.26 -10.39
N ILE A 101 0.80 14.12 -10.18
CA ILE A 101 1.63 15.10 -9.46
C ILE A 101 1.64 16.44 -10.20
N GLY A 102 1.68 16.42 -11.53
CA GLY A 102 1.67 17.60 -12.39
C GLY A 102 0.34 18.35 -12.46
N LEU A 103 -0.77 17.72 -12.02
CA LEU A 103 -2.09 18.36 -12.06
C LEU A 103 -2.30 19.41 -10.94
N LEU A 104 -1.49 19.37 -9.88
CA LEU A 104 -1.59 20.33 -8.80
C LEU A 104 -0.74 21.57 -9.10
N ASP A 105 -1.40 22.70 -9.26
CA ASP A 105 -0.76 23.98 -9.50
C ASP A 105 -0.05 24.56 -8.24
N GLY A 106 0.57 25.73 -8.38
CA GLY A 106 1.29 26.38 -7.29
C GLY A 106 0.40 26.74 -6.11
N GLU A 107 -0.86 27.12 -6.33
CA GLU A 107 -1.81 27.43 -5.24
C GLU A 107 -2.19 26.15 -4.48
N GLY A 108 -2.49 25.08 -5.19
CA GLY A 108 -2.75 23.78 -4.59
C GLY A 108 -1.56 23.24 -3.81
N ARG A 109 -0.33 23.39 -4.32
CA ARG A 109 0.90 23.00 -3.62
C ARG A 109 1.12 23.82 -2.35
N ALA A 110 0.81 25.10 -2.32
CA ALA A 110 0.90 25.92 -1.12
C ALA A 110 -0.09 25.50 -0.02
N ARG A 111 -1.13 24.72 -0.36
CA ARG A 111 -2.20 24.28 0.55
C ARG A 111 -2.21 22.75 0.77
N LEU A 112 -1.12 22.06 0.48
CA LEU A 112 -1.07 20.58 0.52
C LEU A 112 -1.58 19.99 1.84
N GLY A 113 -1.20 20.58 2.98
CA GLY A 113 -1.68 20.11 4.27
C GLY A 113 -3.20 20.22 4.44
N ASP A 114 -3.80 21.30 3.94
CA ASP A 114 -5.25 21.52 4.03
C ASP A 114 -6.01 20.62 3.05
N LEU A 115 -5.52 20.50 1.80
CA LEU A 115 -6.08 19.59 0.82
C LEU A 115 -6.06 18.14 1.29
N LEU A 116 -4.97 17.72 1.92
CA LEU A 116 -4.87 16.36 2.44
C LEU A 116 -5.83 16.13 3.62
N ALA A 117 -5.99 17.10 4.50
CA ALA A 117 -6.97 17.03 5.59
C ALA A 117 -8.39 16.88 5.03
N GLU A 118 -8.78 17.76 4.12
CA GLU A 118 -10.11 17.77 3.49
C GLU A 118 -10.42 16.47 2.77
N ARG A 119 -9.48 15.99 1.93
CA ARG A 119 -9.65 14.75 1.15
C ARG A 119 -9.63 13.51 2.02
N GLY A 120 -8.78 13.48 3.04
CA GLY A 120 -8.72 12.38 4.00
C GLY A 120 -9.99 12.26 4.84
N GLU A 121 -10.51 13.38 5.36
CA GLU A 121 -11.78 13.43 6.07
C GLU A 121 -12.95 13.04 5.15
N THR A 122 -12.94 13.51 3.91
CA THR A 122 -13.94 13.12 2.91
C THR A 122 -13.90 11.62 2.67
N PHE A 123 -12.71 11.03 2.47
CA PHE A 123 -12.58 9.58 2.29
C PHE A 123 -13.14 8.80 3.48
N LEU A 124 -12.81 9.19 4.71
CA LEU A 124 -13.35 8.56 5.92
C LEU A 124 -14.88 8.67 6.00
N ARG A 125 -15.43 9.82 5.65
CA ARG A 125 -16.87 10.06 5.68
C ARG A 125 -17.63 9.22 4.63
N ILE A 126 -17.18 9.20 3.38
CA ILE A 126 -17.88 8.47 2.31
C ILE A 126 -17.72 6.94 2.42
N THR A 127 -16.76 6.46 3.17
CA THR A 127 -16.57 5.03 3.45
C THR A 127 -17.18 4.60 4.79
N GLU A 128 -17.80 5.53 5.52
CA GLU A 128 -18.44 5.23 6.80
C GLU A 128 -19.66 4.32 6.59
N GLY A 129 -19.73 3.24 7.38
CA GLY A 129 -20.84 2.28 7.31
C GLY A 129 -20.82 1.33 6.11
N LEU A 130 -19.87 1.48 5.16
CA LEU A 130 -19.73 0.51 4.07
C LEU A 130 -19.16 -0.80 4.59
N ALA A 131 -19.69 -1.91 4.09
CA ALA A 131 -19.17 -3.24 4.40
C ALA A 131 -17.75 -3.41 3.86
N PRO A 132 -16.85 -4.14 4.56
CA PRO A 132 -15.47 -4.32 4.15
C PRO A 132 -15.31 -4.97 2.77
N ASP A 133 -16.25 -5.81 2.36
CA ASP A 133 -16.29 -6.52 1.09
C ASP A 133 -17.02 -5.76 -0.03
N THR A 134 -17.53 -4.54 0.23
CA THR A 134 -18.16 -3.71 -0.79
C THR A 134 -17.20 -3.52 -1.97
N PRO A 135 -17.62 -3.89 -3.21
CA PRO A 135 -16.76 -3.81 -4.38
C PRO A 135 -16.39 -2.37 -4.75
N VAL A 136 -15.15 -2.18 -5.18
CA VAL A 136 -14.62 -0.90 -5.70
C VAL A 136 -13.99 -1.14 -7.05
N THR A 137 -14.46 -0.45 -8.06
CA THR A 137 -13.90 -0.48 -9.43
C THR A 137 -12.99 0.72 -9.62
N ALA A 138 -11.68 0.46 -9.65
CA ALA A 138 -10.68 1.49 -9.89
C ALA A 138 -10.16 1.39 -11.33
N PRO A 139 -10.42 2.39 -12.21
CA PRO A 139 -10.12 2.31 -13.64
C PRO A 139 -8.65 2.00 -13.96
N TRP A 140 -7.74 2.42 -13.10
CA TRP A 140 -6.30 2.16 -13.24
C TRP A 140 -5.89 0.72 -12.99
N TYR A 141 -6.77 -0.12 -12.42
CA TYR A 141 -6.53 -1.55 -12.23
C TYR A 141 -7.19 -2.41 -13.32
N GLY A 142 -8.07 -1.84 -14.13
CA GLY A 142 -8.80 -2.53 -15.19
C GLY A 142 -10.32 -2.34 -15.08
N PRO A 143 -11.10 -2.90 -16.02
CA PRO A 143 -12.54 -2.68 -16.12
C PRO A 143 -13.36 -3.44 -15.06
N GLU A 144 -12.81 -4.50 -14.50
CA GLU A 144 -13.52 -5.32 -13.51
C GLU A 144 -13.23 -4.86 -12.09
N PRO A 145 -14.17 -5.00 -11.15
CA PRO A 145 -13.94 -4.69 -9.75
C PRO A 145 -12.85 -5.64 -9.20
N THR A 146 -11.73 -5.06 -8.84
CA THR A 146 -10.57 -5.80 -8.34
C THR A 146 -10.31 -5.55 -6.87
N LEU A 147 -10.92 -4.51 -6.30
CA LEU A 147 -10.72 -4.08 -4.93
C LEU A 147 -12.02 -4.17 -4.12
N THR A 148 -11.85 -4.06 -2.81
CA THR A 148 -12.95 -3.87 -1.86
C THR A 148 -12.68 -2.63 -1.03
N VAL A 149 -13.69 -2.11 -0.34
CA VAL A 149 -13.56 -0.96 0.59
C VAL A 149 -12.47 -1.25 1.63
N ALA A 150 -12.37 -2.47 2.13
CA ALA A 150 -11.31 -2.87 3.06
C ALA A 150 -9.91 -2.74 2.45
N VAL A 151 -9.72 -3.24 1.24
CA VAL A 151 -8.42 -3.15 0.53
C VAL A 151 -8.05 -1.69 0.28
N VAL A 152 -8.99 -0.87 -0.20
CA VAL A 152 -8.77 0.56 -0.45
C VAL A 152 -8.42 1.30 0.86
N THR A 153 -9.12 1.02 1.97
CA THR A 153 -8.79 1.61 3.27
C THR A 153 -7.36 1.23 3.72
N GLY A 154 -6.97 -0.03 3.52
CA GLY A 154 -5.61 -0.49 3.79
C GLY A 154 -4.56 0.17 2.90
N LEU A 155 -4.89 0.46 1.64
CA LEU A 155 -4.04 1.22 0.72
C LEU A 155 -3.87 2.66 1.22
N MET A 156 -4.95 3.35 1.60
CA MET A 156 -4.86 4.71 2.12
C MET A 156 -4.02 4.80 3.40
N LEU A 157 -4.12 3.80 4.27
CA LEU A 157 -3.25 3.70 5.43
C LEU A 157 -1.79 3.50 5.00
N SER A 158 -1.52 2.61 4.06
CA SER A 158 -0.18 2.37 3.51
C SER A 158 0.44 3.65 2.93
N GLU A 159 -0.30 4.33 2.05
CA GLU A 159 0.12 5.60 1.44
C GLU A 159 0.47 6.65 2.50
N SER A 160 -0.40 6.81 3.50
CA SER A 160 -0.19 7.77 4.58
C SER A 160 1.06 7.46 5.41
N LEU A 161 1.29 6.19 5.74
CA LEU A 161 2.40 5.78 6.60
C LEU A 161 3.74 5.83 5.86
N VAL A 162 3.80 5.29 4.64
CA VAL A 162 5.05 5.16 3.88
C VAL A 162 5.47 6.50 3.31
N HIS A 163 4.56 7.25 2.71
CA HIS A 163 4.87 8.58 2.20
C HIS A 163 5.03 9.64 3.29
N GLY A 164 4.39 9.45 4.45
CA GLY A 164 4.73 10.25 5.64
C GLY A 164 6.20 10.08 6.04
N LEU A 165 6.75 8.86 5.94
CA LEU A 165 8.17 8.62 6.15
C LEU A 165 9.04 9.27 5.07
N ASP A 166 8.61 9.26 3.80
CA ASP A 166 9.34 9.86 2.69
C ASP A 166 9.42 11.39 2.83
N ILE A 167 8.31 12.04 3.21
CA ILE A 167 8.25 13.47 3.51
C ILE A 167 9.15 13.81 4.71
N ALA A 168 9.01 13.06 5.79
CA ALA A 168 9.77 13.31 7.02
C ALA A 168 11.28 13.18 6.81
N ARG A 169 11.72 12.21 5.98
CA ARG A 169 13.14 12.05 5.61
C ARG A 169 13.66 13.26 4.83
N GLY A 170 12.88 13.76 3.88
CA GLY A 170 13.26 14.94 3.10
C GLY A 170 13.30 16.21 3.94
N ALA A 171 12.33 16.37 4.84
CA ALA A 171 12.21 17.53 5.70
C ALA A 171 13.10 17.49 6.97
N GLY A 172 13.74 16.36 7.27
CA GLY A 172 14.50 16.18 8.52
C GLY A 172 13.61 16.15 9.77
N LEU A 173 12.34 15.75 9.63
CA LEU A 173 11.34 15.72 10.69
C LEU A 173 11.12 14.29 11.22
N PRO A 174 10.62 14.12 12.46
CA PRO A 174 10.37 12.80 13.02
C PRO A 174 9.11 12.16 12.42
N TRP A 175 9.19 10.87 12.09
CA TRP A 175 8.06 10.05 11.71
C TRP A 175 8.28 8.59 12.10
N SER A 176 7.25 7.95 12.62
CA SER A 176 7.31 6.54 13.01
C SER A 176 6.11 5.77 12.46
N ILE A 177 6.35 4.52 12.09
CA ILE A 177 5.32 3.56 11.68
C ILE A 177 5.23 2.50 12.76
N GLY A 178 4.05 2.38 13.38
CA GLY A 178 3.77 1.37 14.39
C GLY A 178 3.72 -0.04 13.82
N ALA A 179 4.06 -1.04 14.63
CA ALA A 179 3.99 -2.44 14.21
C ALA A 179 2.54 -2.87 13.94
N ASP A 180 1.59 -2.38 14.73
CA ASP A 180 0.17 -2.68 14.56
C ASP A 180 -0.37 -2.09 13.25
N ASP A 181 -0.07 -0.83 12.95
CA ASP A 181 -0.46 -0.18 11.70
C ASP A 181 0.13 -0.89 10.48
N ALA A 182 1.42 -1.26 10.54
CA ALA A 182 2.08 -2.03 9.51
C ALA A 182 1.43 -3.42 9.32
N SER A 183 1.02 -4.09 10.41
CA SER A 183 0.30 -5.37 10.36
C SER A 183 -1.05 -5.24 9.68
N LEU A 184 -1.79 -4.15 9.94
CA LEU A 184 -3.07 -3.87 9.29
C LEU A 184 -2.90 -3.68 7.78
N VAL A 185 -1.90 -2.90 7.34
CA VAL A 185 -1.57 -2.77 5.91
C VAL A 185 -1.26 -4.12 5.29
N ILE A 186 -0.39 -4.91 5.93
CA ILE A 186 0.02 -6.24 5.41
C ILE A 186 -1.17 -7.19 5.31
N GLY A 187 -2.07 -7.17 6.29
CA GLY A 187 -3.24 -8.05 6.28
C GLY A 187 -4.35 -7.64 5.33
N GLN A 188 -4.56 -6.33 5.18
CA GLN A 188 -5.72 -5.77 4.51
C GLN A 188 -5.49 -5.55 3.00
N SER A 189 -4.40 -4.91 2.62
CA SER A 189 -4.16 -4.51 1.22
C SER A 189 -3.13 -5.37 0.49
N MET A 190 -2.06 -5.81 1.16
CA MET A 190 -0.98 -6.55 0.49
C MET A 190 -1.43 -7.85 -0.20
N PRO A 191 -2.37 -8.66 0.31
CA PRO A 191 -2.80 -9.85 -0.40
C PRO A 191 -3.24 -9.57 -1.84
N THR A 192 -4.05 -8.55 -2.03
CA THR A 192 -4.51 -8.12 -3.37
C THR A 192 -3.38 -7.47 -4.15
N MET A 193 -2.64 -6.54 -3.53
CA MET A 193 -1.61 -5.77 -4.23
C MET A 193 -0.43 -6.63 -4.69
N MET A 194 0.00 -7.60 -3.90
CA MET A 194 1.07 -8.54 -4.31
C MET A 194 0.66 -9.35 -5.54
N SER A 195 -0.61 -9.77 -5.62
CA SER A 195 -1.14 -10.50 -6.78
C SER A 195 -1.18 -9.63 -8.04
N LEU A 196 -1.59 -8.36 -7.92
CA LEU A 196 -1.64 -7.39 -9.02
C LEU A 196 -0.24 -6.96 -9.48
N ALA A 197 0.70 -6.82 -8.54
CA ALA A 197 2.07 -6.39 -8.83
C ALA A 197 3.00 -7.54 -9.23
N LEU A 198 2.48 -8.74 -9.50
CA LEU A 198 3.27 -9.86 -9.98
C LEU A 198 3.91 -9.54 -11.34
N ASP A 199 5.22 -9.68 -11.43
CA ASP A 199 5.93 -9.70 -12.70
C ASP A 199 5.66 -11.05 -13.41
N THR A 200 4.66 -11.07 -14.27
CA THR A 200 4.20 -12.28 -14.96
C THR A 200 5.28 -12.88 -15.86
N ALA A 201 6.19 -12.07 -16.40
CA ALA A 201 7.30 -12.55 -17.21
C ALA A 201 8.30 -13.32 -16.35
N LYS A 202 8.67 -12.82 -15.17
CA LYS A 202 9.54 -13.51 -14.22
C LYS A 202 8.87 -14.70 -13.54
N ALA A 203 7.54 -14.69 -13.44
CA ALA A 203 6.75 -15.76 -12.84
C ALA A 203 6.48 -16.93 -13.78
N ARG A 204 6.76 -16.79 -15.07
CA ARG A 204 6.57 -17.85 -16.06
C ARG A 204 7.35 -19.11 -15.70
N GLY A 205 6.66 -20.25 -15.57
CA GLY A 205 7.25 -21.52 -15.18
C GLY A 205 7.72 -21.62 -13.72
N VAL A 206 7.45 -20.59 -12.91
CA VAL A 206 7.76 -20.62 -11.48
C VAL A 206 6.63 -21.30 -10.73
N ARG A 207 6.99 -22.21 -9.81
CA ARG A 207 6.06 -22.87 -8.85
C ARG A 207 6.71 -22.83 -7.48
N ILE A 208 6.24 -21.91 -6.62
CA ILE A 208 6.77 -21.72 -5.26
C ILE A 208 5.60 -21.42 -4.31
N ALA A 209 5.63 -22.07 -3.16
CA ALA A 209 4.71 -21.79 -2.06
C ALA A 209 5.50 -21.19 -0.87
N PHE A 210 5.07 -20.02 -0.41
CA PHE A 210 5.62 -19.35 0.76
C PHE A 210 4.61 -19.37 1.91
N ASP A 211 5.13 -19.53 3.12
CA ASP A 211 4.45 -19.29 4.38
C ASP A 211 4.99 -17.99 4.99
N LEU A 212 4.28 -16.90 4.81
CA LEU A 212 4.66 -15.61 5.34
C LEU A 212 4.01 -15.40 6.71
N VAL A 213 4.84 -15.40 7.75
CA VAL A 213 4.43 -15.24 9.15
C VAL A 213 4.85 -13.86 9.63
N VAL A 214 3.89 -12.96 9.81
CA VAL A 214 4.10 -11.62 10.39
C VAL A 214 4.05 -11.74 11.91
N ARG A 215 5.10 -11.32 12.59
CA ARG A 215 5.18 -11.40 14.06
C ARG A 215 4.14 -10.50 14.71
N GLY A 216 3.23 -11.09 15.48
CA GLY A 216 2.13 -10.37 16.12
C GLY A 216 1.02 -9.91 15.14
N GLY A 217 1.05 -10.39 13.91
CA GLY A 217 0.14 -10.01 12.85
C GLY A 217 -0.36 -11.18 12.01
N PRO A 218 -0.76 -10.95 10.75
CA PRO A 218 -1.35 -11.97 9.88
C PRO A 218 -0.36 -13.06 9.48
N ARG A 219 -0.88 -14.21 9.09
CA ARG A 219 -0.15 -15.27 8.41
C ARG A 219 -0.73 -15.45 7.02
N LEU A 220 0.11 -15.35 6.01
CA LEU A 220 -0.30 -15.39 4.62
C LEU A 220 0.31 -16.60 3.91
N ALA A 221 -0.51 -17.34 3.19
CA ALA A 221 -0.05 -18.31 2.21
C ALA A 221 0.11 -17.61 0.86
N VAL A 222 1.33 -17.56 0.33
CA VAL A 222 1.62 -16.96 -0.97
C VAL A 222 2.01 -18.08 -1.93
N VAL A 223 1.20 -18.32 -2.95
CA VAL A 223 1.44 -19.37 -3.94
C VAL A 223 1.63 -18.73 -5.31
N VAL A 224 2.78 -18.98 -5.90
CA VAL A 224 3.08 -18.59 -7.29
C VAL A 224 3.06 -19.84 -8.14
N ALA A 225 2.22 -19.85 -9.14
CA ALA A 225 2.12 -20.95 -10.09
C ALA A 225 1.64 -20.45 -11.47
N ASP A 226 2.32 -20.92 -12.51
CA ASP A 226 1.89 -20.72 -13.91
C ASP A 226 1.66 -19.23 -14.28
N GLY A 227 2.50 -18.32 -13.78
CA GLY A 227 2.40 -16.90 -14.06
C GLY A 227 1.33 -16.17 -13.23
N THR A 228 0.75 -16.81 -12.22
CA THR A 228 -0.21 -16.22 -11.30
C THR A 228 0.31 -16.24 -9.87
N MET A 229 -0.17 -15.32 -9.03
CA MET A 229 0.07 -15.31 -7.60
C MET A 229 -1.26 -15.26 -6.86
N THR A 230 -1.42 -16.17 -5.92
CA THR A 230 -2.56 -16.17 -4.99
C THR A 230 -2.02 -15.94 -3.58
N VAL A 231 -2.59 -14.97 -2.89
CA VAL A 231 -2.26 -14.67 -1.49
C VAL A 231 -3.52 -14.84 -0.66
N THR A 232 -3.48 -15.77 0.28
CA THR A 232 -4.59 -16.06 1.17
C THR A 232 -4.19 -15.85 2.61
N ARG A 233 -5.12 -15.38 3.41
CA ARG A 233 -4.96 -15.11 4.82
C ARG A 233 -5.42 -16.31 5.65
N ASP A 234 -4.76 -17.44 5.43
CA ASP A 234 -5.08 -18.73 6.02
C ASP A 234 -3.83 -19.45 6.54
N ALA A 235 -4.04 -20.62 7.12
CA ALA A 235 -2.95 -21.56 7.34
C ALA A 235 -2.28 -21.85 5.97
N PRO A 236 -0.96 -21.86 5.93
CA PRO A 236 -0.23 -22.11 4.69
C PRO A 236 -0.59 -23.50 4.14
N PRO A 237 -0.43 -23.71 2.82
CA PRO A 237 -0.60 -25.02 2.24
C PRO A 237 0.29 -26.03 2.97
N ARG A 238 -0.15 -27.28 3.08
CA ARG A 238 0.55 -28.35 3.82
C ARG A 238 2.01 -28.55 3.38
N ALA A 239 2.33 -28.16 2.13
CA ALA A 239 3.67 -28.17 1.59
C ALA A 239 4.02 -26.76 1.12
N TYR A 240 4.78 -26.01 1.90
CA TYR A 240 5.44 -24.78 1.47
C TYR A 240 6.94 -25.02 1.24
N ASP A 241 7.51 -24.28 0.32
CA ASP A 241 8.94 -24.34 0.00
C ASP A 241 9.75 -23.48 0.98
N CYS A 242 9.30 -22.28 1.24
CA CYS A 242 10.00 -21.30 2.08
C CYS A 242 9.05 -20.67 3.10
N ARG A 243 9.51 -20.55 4.34
CA ARG A 243 8.87 -19.75 5.38
C ARG A 243 9.61 -18.44 5.54
N LEU A 244 8.87 -17.36 5.55
CA LEU A 244 9.36 -16.02 5.88
C LEU A 244 8.75 -15.60 7.22
N THR A 245 9.58 -15.36 8.22
CA THR A 245 9.14 -14.78 9.50
C THR A 245 9.64 -13.35 9.56
N VAL A 246 8.72 -12.40 9.67
CA VAL A 246 9.01 -10.98 9.49
C VAL A 246 8.45 -10.11 10.62
N GLU A 247 9.16 -9.07 10.96
CA GLU A 247 8.67 -7.99 11.79
C GLU A 247 7.84 -7.04 10.90
N PRO A 248 6.62 -6.60 11.34
CA PRO A 248 5.69 -5.92 10.46
C PRO A 248 6.25 -4.68 9.77
N THR A 249 6.79 -3.73 10.55
CA THR A 249 7.33 -2.48 10.01
C THR A 249 8.53 -2.72 9.09
N ALA A 250 9.40 -3.68 9.44
CA ALA A 250 10.54 -4.02 8.60
C ALA A 250 10.09 -4.62 7.26
N PHE A 251 9.07 -5.50 7.27
CA PHE A 251 8.54 -6.08 6.06
C PHE A 251 7.87 -5.03 5.17
N LEU A 252 7.04 -4.16 5.75
CA LEU A 252 6.42 -3.05 5.05
C LEU A 252 7.48 -2.17 4.34
N LEU A 253 8.51 -1.72 5.07
CA LEU A 253 9.56 -0.86 4.52
C LEU A 253 10.43 -1.55 3.48
N VAL A 254 10.66 -2.86 3.60
CA VAL A 254 11.38 -3.64 2.58
C VAL A 254 10.52 -3.80 1.32
N SER A 255 9.22 -4.05 1.47
CA SER A 255 8.28 -4.19 0.35
C SER A 255 8.18 -2.91 -0.49
N PHE A 256 8.23 -1.74 0.16
CA PHE A 256 8.26 -0.45 -0.51
C PHE A 256 9.69 0.07 -0.80
N ARG A 257 10.73 -0.76 -0.70
CA ARG A 257 12.13 -0.42 -0.97
C ARG A 257 12.70 0.74 -0.13
N ARG A 258 12.08 1.07 1.01
CA ARG A 258 12.54 2.11 1.96
C ARG A 258 13.61 1.60 2.92
N THR A 259 13.80 0.30 2.98
CA THR A 259 14.86 -0.37 3.73
C THR A 259 15.40 -1.54 2.89
N PRO A 260 16.71 -1.67 2.70
CA PRO A 260 17.25 -2.80 1.98
C PRO A 260 17.06 -4.09 2.79
N ILE A 261 16.70 -5.19 2.11
CA ILE A 261 16.38 -6.47 2.74
C ILE A 261 17.55 -7.01 3.60
N TRP A 262 18.80 -6.83 3.15
CA TRP A 262 19.97 -7.28 3.91
C TRP A 262 20.06 -6.65 5.30
N LYS A 263 19.66 -5.38 5.44
CA LYS A 263 19.63 -4.67 6.73
C LYS A 263 18.57 -5.27 7.66
N ALA A 264 17.39 -5.58 7.14
CA ALA A 264 16.32 -6.22 7.91
C ALA A 264 16.75 -7.63 8.38
N ILE A 265 17.45 -8.37 7.54
CA ILE A 265 18.00 -9.70 7.90
C ILE A 265 19.10 -9.56 8.94
N ALA A 266 20.07 -8.67 8.76
CA ALA A 266 21.20 -8.47 9.69
C ALA A 266 20.71 -8.08 11.09
N LEU A 267 19.61 -7.31 11.18
CA LEU A 267 18.97 -6.92 12.44
C LEU A 267 18.04 -8.03 13.01
N GLY A 268 17.94 -9.19 12.38
CA GLY A 268 17.06 -10.28 12.82
C GLY A 268 15.55 -9.98 12.70
N ARG A 269 15.20 -8.91 11.96
CA ARG A 269 13.81 -8.50 11.76
C ARG A 269 13.10 -9.32 10.68
N MET A 270 13.86 -9.93 9.78
CA MET A 270 13.37 -10.87 8.78
C MET A 270 14.22 -12.13 8.79
N ARG A 271 13.58 -13.30 8.69
CA ARG A 271 14.26 -14.62 8.68
C ARG A 271 13.59 -15.52 7.63
N ALA A 272 14.42 -16.27 6.93
CA ALA A 272 13.98 -17.34 6.04
C ALA A 272 14.18 -18.71 6.70
N GLY A 273 13.25 -19.64 6.45
CA GLY A 273 13.28 -21.01 6.94
C GLY A 273 12.50 -21.95 6.00
N GLY A 274 12.25 -23.18 6.44
CA GLY A 274 11.55 -24.20 5.64
C GLY A 274 12.51 -25.05 4.82
N ARG A 275 11.99 -25.73 3.79
CA ARG A 275 12.77 -26.68 2.98
C ARG A 275 13.79 -26.00 2.06
N LYS A 276 13.44 -24.79 1.56
CA LYS A 276 14.22 -24.04 0.56
C LYS A 276 14.33 -22.57 0.98
N PRO A 277 15.04 -22.24 2.08
CA PRO A 277 15.09 -20.87 2.61
C PRO A 277 15.73 -19.87 1.64
N TRP A 278 16.56 -20.30 0.70
CA TRP A 278 17.16 -19.47 -0.34
C TRP A 278 16.15 -18.87 -1.31
N LEU A 279 14.92 -19.44 -1.38
CA LEU A 279 13.83 -18.89 -2.20
C LEU A 279 13.25 -17.59 -1.63
N ALA A 280 13.60 -17.20 -0.41
CA ALA A 280 13.11 -15.96 0.20
C ALA A 280 13.35 -14.72 -0.69
N ALA A 281 14.53 -14.60 -1.30
CA ALA A 281 14.85 -13.50 -2.20
C ALA A 281 13.95 -13.48 -3.45
N ARG A 282 13.51 -14.67 -3.89
CA ARG A 282 12.68 -14.81 -5.08
C ARG A 282 11.32 -14.11 -4.97
N LEU A 283 10.75 -14.02 -3.76
CA LEU A 283 9.50 -13.30 -3.56
C LEU A 283 9.64 -11.80 -3.91
N GLY A 284 10.74 -11.18 -3.47
CA GLY A 284 11.02 -9.77 -3.79
C GLY A 284 11.33 -9.53 -5.27
N ASP A 285 11.86 -10.53 -5.99
CA ASP A 285 12.11 -10.44 -7.44
C ASP A 285 10.84 -10.58 -8.26
N LEU A 286 9.85 -11.31 -7.74
CA LEU A 286 8.58 -11.59 -8.42
C LEU A 286 7.54 -10.49 -8.26
N VAL A 287 7.65 -9.68 -7.20
CA VAL A 287 6.73 -8.56 -6.96
C VAL A 287 7.42 -7.26 -7.33
N ALA A 288 6.89 -6.60 -8.35
CA ALA A 288 7.36 -5.28 -8.74
C ALA A 288 6.74 -4.20 -7.81
N THR A 289 7.45 -3.09 -7.62
CA THR A 289 6.96 -1.91 -6.88
C THR A 289 7.00 -0.71 -7.80
N PRO A 290 5.92 0.10 -7.88
CA PRO A 290 5.91 1.36 -8.62
C PRO A 290 6.86 2.39 -8.02
#